data_2b2563edbafb4ecd3b0ef9d720a14c0e
#
_entry.id   2b2563edbafb4ecd3b0ef9d720a14c0e
#
_cell.length_a   1.000
_cell.length_b   1.000
_cell.length_c   1.000
_cell.angle_alpha   90.00
_cell.angle_beta   90.00
_cell.angle_gamma   90.00
#
_symmetry.space_group_name_H-M   'P 1'
#
loop_
_entity.id
_entity.type
_entity.pdbx_description
1 polymer ?
#
loop_
_entity_poly.entity_id
_entity_poly.type
_entity_poly.pdbx_seq_one_letter_code
_entity_poly.pdbx_strand_id
1 'polypeptide(L)'
;LYTIKNTLYQKIDKLKSSNYIKTLLFCDNTLSKEIKESYRINGISHLFSVSGMHINFFVSIIYLYLNKITYNKRIKYLITNIFIIIYLILFPSSSLLRSAVMSILYSINYLLKLKIKKMDILLLTLGVSILINPFIIYDLGYIYSYTITFFLVLSSSTLKKKSKINKIIYISLLSFLVSIPITIYNSYEINIISILLNIILVPIISIIILPLTILTYIFPILDSILYLFT
;
A
#
# COMPACT_ATOMS: atom_id res chain seq x y z
N LEU A 1 -8.89 -21.27 1.40
CA LEU A 1 -8.51 -20.00 0.78
C LEU A 1 -9.39 -19.66 -0.43
N TYR A 2 -9.50 -20.56 -1.41
CA TYR A 2 -10.33 -20.35 -2.61
C TYR A 2 -11.80 -20.06 -2.27
N THR A 3 -12.38 -20.83 -1.39
CA THR A 3 -13.78 -20.65 -0.93
C THR A 3 -14.00 -19.28 -0.27
N ILE A 4 -13.06 -18.85 0.58
CA ILE A 4 -13.15 -17.54 1.25
C ILE A 4 -13.09 -16.41 0.21
N LYS A 5 -12.15 -16.46 -0.74
CA LYS A 5 -12.06 -15.47 -1.82
C LYS A 5 -13.35 -15.39 -2.64
N ASN A 6 -13.90 -16.56 -3.04
CA ASN A 6 -15.15 -16.60 -3.80
C ASN A 6 -16.31 -15.97 -3.03
N THR A 7 -16.43 -16.25 -1.75
CA THR A 7 -17.49 -15.64 -0.92
C THR A 7 -17.34 -14.12 -0.83
N LEU A 8 -16.10 -13.62 -0.72
CA LEU A 8 -15.81 -12.18 -0.72
C LEU A 8 -16.16 -11.53 -2.07
N TYR A 9 -15.88 -12.21 -3.19
CA TYR A 9 -16.12 -11.70 -4.54
C TYR A 9 -17.59 -11.69 -4.92
N GLN A 10 -18.37 -12.73 -4.54
CA GLN A 10 -19.80 -12.82 -4.84
C GLN A 10 -20.60 -11.58 -4.39
N LYS A 11 -20.17 -10.92 -3.29
CA LYS A 11 -20.81 -9.70 -2.82
C LYS A 11 -20.64 -8.51 -3.75
N ILE A 12 -19.53 -8.45 -4.49
CA ILE A 12 -19.15 -7.30 -5.29
C ILE A 12 -19.30 -7.53 -6.81
N ASP A 13 -19.45 -8.78 -7.26
CA ASP A 13 -19.52 -9.10 -8.70
C ASP A 13 -20.67 -8.41 -9.43
N LYS A 14 -21.72 -8.02 -8.70
CA LYS A 14 -22.89 -7.31 -9.24
C LYS A 14 -22.69 -5.78 -9.28
N LEU A 15 -21.61 -5.25 -8.70
CA LEU A 15 -21.35 -3.82 -8.62
C LEU A 15 -20.67 -3.32 -9.90
N LYS A 16 -20.97 -2.10 -10.32
CA LYS A 16 -20.33 -1.44 -11.48
C LYS A 16 -18.84 -1.23 -11.23
N SER A 17 -18.46 -0.86 -10.00
CA SER A 17 -17.08 -0.64 -9.58
C SER A 17 -16.35 -1.91 -9.12
N SER A 18 -16.89 -3.10 -9.37
CA SER A 18 -16.38 -4.38 -8.86
C SER A 18 -14.89 -4.59 -9.16
N ASN A 19 -14.43 -4.28 -10.38
CA ASN A 19 -13.03 -4.43 -10.79
C ASN A 19 -12.07 -3.55 -9.98
N TYR A 20 -12.49 -2.32 -9.68
CA TYR A 20 -11.70 -1.40 -8.84
C TYR A 20 -11.67 -1.86 -7.38
N ILE A 21 -12.79 -2.33 -6.85
CA ILE A 21 -12.84 -2.89 -5.48
C ILE A 21 -11.93 -4.12 -5.38
N LYS A 22 -11.97 -5.04 -6.36
CA LYS A 22 -11.09 -6.20 -6.41
C LYS A 22 -9.60 -5.81 -6.45
N THR A 23 -9.29 -4.82 -7.26
CA THR A 23 -7.91 -4.34 -7.42
C THR A 23 -7.40 -3.64 -6.17
N LEU A 24 -8.20 -2.75 -5.55
CA LEU A 24 -7.78 -1.93 -4.42
C LEU A 24 -7.83 -2.66 -3.07
N LEU A 25 -8.77 -3.60 -2.88
CA LEU A 25 -8.92 -4.30 -1.61
C LEU A 25 -8.36 -5.73 -1.63
N PHE A 26 -8.33 -6.41 -2.77
CA PHE A 26 -8.03 -7.83 -2.82
C PHE A 26 -6.80 -8.19 -3.68
N CYS A 27 -5.99 -7.21 -4.08
CA CYS A 27 -4.80 -7.40 -4.92
C CYS A 27 -5.09 -8.14 -6.24
N ASP A 28 -6.34 -8.12 -6.71
CA ASP A 28 -6.74 -8.84 -7.91
C ASP A 28 -6.66 -7.91 -9.13
N ASN A 29 -5.92 -8.33 -10.14
CA ASN A 29 -5.61 -7.50 -11.29
C ASN A 29 -6.68 -7.62 -12.40
N THR A 30 -7.93 -7.25 -12.06
CA THR A 30 -9.12 -7.41 -12.93
C THR A 30 -9.38 -6.24 -13.86
N LEU A 31 -8.63 -5.15 -13.78
CA LEU A 31 -8.75 -3.99 -14.68
C LEU A 31 -8.41 -4.37 -16.14
N SER A 32 -9.05 -3.71 -17.11
CA SER A 32 -8.78 -3.92 -18.53
C SER A 32 -7.32 -3.60 -18.88
N LYS A 33 -6.81 -4.23 -19.96
CA LYS A 33 -5.44 -3.96 -20.43
C LYS A 33 -5.23 -2.50 -20.80
N GLU A 34 -6.23 -1.86 -21.39
CA GLU A 34 -6.18 -0.45 -21.80
C GLU A 34 -6.05 0.49 -20.59
N ILE A 35 -6.83 0.25 -19.53
CA ILE A 35 -6.74 1.04 -18.29
C ILE A 35 -5.37 0.86 -17.62
N LYS A 36 -4.88 -0.39 -17.55
CA LYS A 36 -3.55 -0.67 -16.98
C LYS A 36 -2.44 0.03 -17.74
N GLU A 37 -2.51 0.01 -19.06
CA GLU A 37 -1.53 0.67 -19.91
C GLU A 37 -1.60 2.20 -19.75
N SER A 38 -2.80 2.77 -19.71
CA SER A 38 -2.98 4.18 -19.41
C SER A 38 -2.37 4.57 -18.05
N TYR A 39 -2.58 3.75 -17.02
CA TYR A 39 -1.98 3.99 -15.69
C TYR A 39 -0.46 3.83 -15.69
N ARG A 40 0.07 2.91 -16.51
CA ARG A 40 1.51 2.72 -16.69
C ARG A 40 2.16 3.94 -17.33
N ILE A 41 1.60 4.39 -18.45
CA ILE A 41 2.10 5.57 -19.20
C ILE A 41 2.06 6.82 -18.32
N ASN A 42 1.01 6.99 -17.52
CA ASN A 42 0.87 8.13 -16.62
C ASN A 42 1.64 7.97 -15.29
N GLY A 43 2.35 6.86 -15.07
CA GLY A 43 3.16 6.61 -13.87
C GLY A 43 2.36 6.49 -12.58
N ILE A 44 1.07 6.12 -12.67
CA ILE A 44 0.15 6.01 -11.53
C ILE A 44 -0.29 4.57 -11.22
N SER A 45 0.23 3.56 -11.92
CA SER A 45 -0.11 2.15 -11.72
C SER A 45 0.02 1.69 -10.27
N HIS A 46 1.00 2.22 -9.53
CA HIS A 46 1.25 1.86 -8.14
C HIS A 46 0.13 2.31 -7.19
N LEU A 47 -0.72 3.26 -7.58
CA LEU A 47 -1.86 3.73 -6.79
C LEU A 47 -3.02 2.72 -6.82
N PHE A 48 -3.12 1.93 -7.88
CA PHE A 48 -4.13 0.91 -8.08
C PHE A 48 -3.63 -0.52 -7.76
N SER A 49 -2.51 -0.62 -7.09
CA SER A 49 -2.03 -1.85 -6.47
C SER A 49 -2.05 -1.71 -4.95
N VAL A 50 -2.34 -2.81 -4.26
CA VAL A 50 -2.31 -2.78 -2.80
C VAL A 50 -0.88 -2.54 -2.32
N SER A 51 -0.71 -1.50 -1.52
CA SER A 51 0.58 -0.96 -1.10
C SER A 51 0.65 -0.74 0.42
N GLY A 52 1.79 -0.24 0.89
CA GLY A 52 1.96 0.15 2.29
C GLY A 52 0.94 1.19 2.78
N MET A 53 0.40 2.02 1.89
CA MET A 53 -0.66 2.96 2.20
C MET A 53 -1.94 2.22 2.65
N HIS A 54 -2.32 1.18 1.95
CA HIS A 54 -3.48 0.34 2.28
C HIS A 54 -3.31 -0.34 3.63
N ILE A 55 -2.14 -0.94 3.90
CA ILE A 55 -1.83 -1.54 5.22
C ILE A 55 -1.97 -0.50 6.33
N ASN A 56 -1.35 0.68 6.15
CA ASN A 56 -1.41 1.73 7.16
C ASN A 56 -2.85 2.20 7.40
N PHE A 57 -3.66 2.26 6.37
CA PHE A 57 -5.06 2.63 6.47
C PHE A 57 -5.86 1.58 7.26
N PHE A 58 -5.75 0.29 6.93
CA PHE A 58 -6.42 -0.79 7.67
C PHE A 58 -5.96 -0.85 9.14
N VAL A 59 -4.66 -0.78 9.36
CA VAL A 59 -4.09 -0.73 10.73
C VAL A 59 -4.65 0.46 11.50
N SER A 60 -4.76 1.63 10.87
CA SER A 60 -5.33 2.83 11.52
C SER A 60 -6.79 2.63 11.94
N ILE A 61 -7.61 2.05 11.06
CA ILE A 61 -9.02 1.73 11.39
C ILE A 61 -9.09 0.75 12.57
N ILE A 62 -8.31 -0.34 12.51
CA ILE A 62 -8.26 -1.34 13.59
C ILE A 62 -7.83 -0.67 14.90
N TYR A 63 -6.80 0.17 14.88
CA TYR A 63 -6.34 0.89 16.07
C TYR A 63 -7.41 1.85 16.62
N LEU A 64 -8.12 2.58 15.77
CA LEU A 64 -9.21 3.47 16.19
C LEU A 64 -10.31 2.69 16.90
N TYR A 65 -10.68 1.52 16.37
CA TYR A 65 -11.68 0.65 16.99
C TYR A 65 -11.17 0.04 18.31
N LEU A 66 -9.96 -0.51 18.31
CA LEU A 66 -9.36 -1.11 19.49
C LEU A 66 -9.09 -0.10 20.61
N ASN A 67 -8.90 1.18 20.29
CA ASN A 67 -8.75 2.23 21.30
C ASN A 67 -10.00 2.39 22.18
N LYS A 68 -11.18 2.04 21.67
CA LYS A 68 -12.45 2.07 22.41
C LYS A 68 -12.64 0.83 23.32
N ILE A 69 -11.95 -0.29 22.99
CA ILE A 69 -12.15 -1.58 23.66
C ILE A 69 -11.05 -1.84 24.69
N THR A 70 -9.80 -1.50 24.38
CA THR A 70 -8.68 -1.83 25.27
C THR A 70 -7.62 -0.74 25.28
N TYR A 71 -7.03 -0.51 26.44
CA TYR A 71 -5.86 0.36 26.62
C TYR A 71 -4.54 -0.39 26.43
N ASN A 72 -4.55 -1.73 26.41
CA ASN A 72 -3.35 -2.56 26.34
C ASN A 72 -2.73 -2.54 24.94
N LYS A 73 -1.60 -1.85 24.81
CA LYS A 73 -0.88 -1.73 23.52
C LYS A 73 -0.43 -3.08 22.96
N ARG A 74 -0.07 -4.06 23.82
CA ARG A 74 0.37 -5.40 23.36
C ARG A 74 -0.76 -6.11 22.63
N ILE A 75 -1.98 -6.06 23.16
CA ILE A 75 -3.16 -6.65 22.53
C ILE A 75 -3.43 -6.00 21.16
N LYS A 76 -3.32 -4.67 21.08
CA LYS A 76 -3.51 -3.95 19.79
C LYS A 76 -2.51 -4.40 18.74
N TYR A 77 -1.22 -4.46 19.08
CA TYR A 77 -0.19 -4.93 18.14
C TYR A 77 -0.39 -6.39 17.73
N LEU A 78 -0.79 -7.26 18.67
CA LEU A 78 -1.05 -8.65 18.38
C LEU A 78 -2.21 -8.80 17.40
N ILE A 79 -3.33 -8.14 17.64
CA ILE A 79 -4.51 -8.19 16.75
C ILE A 79 -4.18 -7.63 15.36
N THR A 80 -3.47 -6.49 15.29
CA THR A 80 -3.09 -5.90 14.00
C THR A 80 -2.11 -6.78 13.23
N ASN A 81 -1.14 -7.41 13.90
CA ASN A 81 -0.20 -8.33 13.25
C ASN A 81 -0.91 -9.58 12.73
N ILE A 82 -1.83 -10.17 13.50
CA ILE A 82 -2.66 -11.30 13.04
C ILE A 82 -3.46 -10.90 11.80
N PHE A 83 -4.11 -9.72 11.82
CA PHE A 83 -4.84 -9.22 10.66
C PHE A 83 -3.95 -9.08 9.42
N ILE A 84 -2.75 -8.47 9.57
CA ILE A 84 -1.79 -8.28 8.47
C ILE A 84 -1.34 -9.62 7.89
N ILE A 85 -1.07 -10.61 8.74
CA ILE A 85 -0.65 -11.95 8.30
C ILE A 85 -1.78 -12.63 7.52
N ILE A 86 -3.01 -12.62 8.06
CA ILE A 86 -4.17 -13.19 7.38
C ILE A 86 -4.40 -12.51 6.03
N TYR A 87 -4.32 -11.17 6.00
CA TYR A 87 -4.52 -10.40 4.77
C TYR A 87 -3.44 -10.71 3.72
N LEU A 88 -2.17 -10.86 4.13
CA LEU A 88 -1.07 -11.25 3.24
C LEU A 88 -1.25 -12.66 2.66
N ILE A 89 -1.74 -13.60 3.49
CA ILE A 89 -1.98 -14.98 3.04
C ILE A 89 -3.15 -15.04 2.05
N LEU A 90 -4.19 -14.24 2.27
CA LEU A 90 -5.35 -14.19 1.38
C LEU A 90 -5.05 -13.48 0.05
N PHE A 91 -4.30 -12.40 0.08
CA PHE A 91 -4.07 -11.47 -1.04
C PHE A 91 -2.59 -11.16 -1.22
N PRO A 92 -1.77 -12.15 -1.61
CA PRO A 92 -0.32 -11.96 -1.73
C PRO A 92 0.03 -10.98 -2.84
N SER A 93 0.87 -10.00 -2.51
CA SER A 93 1.57 -9.15 -3.47
C SER A 93 2.95 -8.77 -2.91
N SER A 94 3.89 -8.49 -3.79
CA SER A 94 5.28 -8.17 -3.41
C SER A 94 5.39 -6.89 -2.58
N SER A 95 4.69 -5.84 -2.98
CA SER A 95 4.64 -4.57 -2.25
C SER A 95 3.94 -4.72 -0.88
N LEU A 96 2.91 -5.57 -0.81
CA LEU A 96 2.21 -5.89 0.42
C LEU A 96 3.12 -6.69 1.36
N LEU A 97 3.86 -7.68 0.86
CA LEU A 97 4.81 -8.47 1.65
C LEU A 97 5.82 -7.56 2.37
N ARG A 98 6.46 -6.65 1.61
CA ARG A 98 7.40 -5.69 2.23
C ARG A 98 6.75 -4.88 3.35
N SER A 99 5.57 -4.33 3.09
CA SER A 99 4.87 -3.47 4.05
C SER A 99 4.40 -4.25 5.29
N ALA A 100 3.95 -5.48 5.10
CA ALA A 100 3.53 -6.38 6.16
C ALA A 100 4.71 -6.75 7.07
N VAL A 101 5.80 -7.25 6.49
CA VAL A 101 7.01 -7.61 7.24
C VAL A 101 7.54 -6.40 8.02
N MET A 102 7.65 -5.24 7.36
CA MET A 102 8.11 -4.01 8.01
C MET A 102 7.21 -3.59 9.18
N SER A 103 5.89 -3.66 9.02
CA SER A 103 4.91 -3.35 10.09
C SER A 103 5.03 -4.29 11.28
N ILE A 104 5.19 -5.60 11.03
CA ILE A 104 5.40 -6.61 12.07
C ILE A 104 6.71 -6.36 12.81
N LEU A 105 7.81 -6.11 12.10
CA LEU A 105 9.10 -5.81 12.72
C LEU A 105 9.06 -4.53 13.57
N TYR A 106 8.34 -3.49 13.12
CA TYR A 106 8.10 -2.30 13.97
C TYR A 106 7.33 -2.63 15.24
N SER A 107 6.32 -3.48 15.14
CA SER A 107 5.53 -3.94 16.29
C SER A 107 6.40 -4.71 17.29
N ILE A 108 7.22 -5.64 16.81
CA ILE A 108 8.17 -6.42 17.62
C ILE A 108 9.19 -5.50 18.28
N ASN A 109 9.80 -4.59 17.53
CA ASN A 109 10.76 -3.62 18.04
C ASN A 109 10.17 -2.78 19.18
N TYR A 110 8.91 -2.33 19.02
CA TYR A 110 8.21 -1.56 20.05
C TYR A 110 7.88 -2.41 21.29
N LEU A 111 7.35 -3.62 21.11
CA LEU A 111 6.92 -4.50 22.19
C LEU A 111 8.09 -5.00 23.04
N LEU A 112 9.21 -5.36 22.40
CA LEU A 112 10.42 -5.88 23.04
C LEU A 112 11.39 -4.75 23.43
N LYS A 113 11.07 -3.49 23.12
CA LYS A 113 11.91 -2.32 23.42
C LYS A 113 13.35 -2.44 22.88
N LEU A 114 13.53 -3.06 21.70
CA LEU A 114 14.84 -3.37 21.13
C LEU A 114 15.62 -2.14 20.67
N LYS A 115 14.96 -0.97 20.52
CA LYS A 115 15.55 0.30 20.07
C LYS A 115 16.25 0.23 18.69
N ILE A 116 15.84 -0.70 17.84
CA ILE A 116 16.36 -0.87 16.48
C ILE A 116 16.01 0.36 15.66
N LYS A 117 16.95 0.90 14.89
CA LYS A 117 16.73 2.06 14.02
C LYS A 117 15.86 1.70 12.83
N LYS A 118 15.18 2.70 12.25
CA LYS A 118 14.29 2.50 11.10
C LYS A 118 15.01 1.88 9.89
N MET A 119 16.26 2.25 9.67
CA MET A 119 17.08 1.71 8.59
C MET A 119 17.37 0.23 8.79
N ASP A 120 17.74 -0.17 10.00
CA ASP A 120 18.04 -1.57 10.32
C ASP A 120 16.77 -2.44 10.19
N ILE A 121 15.59 -1.91 10.59
CA ILE A 121 14.31 -2.58 10.36
C ILE A 121 14.05 -2.77 8.86
N LEU A 122 14.36 -1.77 8.04
CA LEU A 122 14.22 -1.87 6.58
C LEU A 122 15.15 -2.94 5.99
N LEU A 123 16.41 -2.99 6.43
CA LEU A 123 17.37 -4.04 6.02
C LEU A 123 16.93 -5.43 6.47
N LEU A 124 16.44 -5.56 7.71
CA LEU A 124 15.84 -6.82 8.20
C LEU A 124 14.61 -7.21 7.38
N THR A 125 13.80 -6.22 6.94
CA THR A 125 12.66 -6.47 6.06
C THR A 125 13.10 -7.09 4.74
N LEU A 126 14.20 -6.61 4.15
CA LEU A 126 14.76 -7.20 2.92
C LEU A 126 15.18 -8.65 3.16
N GLY A 127 15.98 -8.90 4.21
CA GLY A 127 16.44 -10.24 4.55
C GLY A 127 15.29 -11.23 4.76
N VAL A 128 14.29 -10.86 5.56
CA VAL A 128 13.10 -11.69 5.80
C VAL A 128 12.31 -11.91 4.50
N SER A 129 12.15 -10.89 3.67
CA SER A 129 11.42 -11.01 2.39
C SER A 129 12.12 -11.99 1.43
N ILE A 130 13.44 -11.97 1.35
CA ILE A 130 14.25 -12.90 0.54
C ILE A 130 14.14 -14.33 1.09
N LEU A 131 14.14 -14.50 2.41
CA LEU A 131 13.95 -15.83 3.02
C LEU A 131 12.57 -16.42 2.73
N ILE A 132 11.52 -15.58 2.65
CA ILE A 132 10.16 -16.02 2.31
C ILE A 132 10.06 -16.34 0.81
N ASN A 133 10.61 -15.48 -0.04
CA ASN A 133 10.61 -15.62 -1.49
C ASN A 133 11.93 -15.09 -2.08
N PRO A 134 12.89 -15.95 -2.43
CA PRO A 134 14.17 -15.51 -2.99
C PRO A 134 14.04 -14.74 -4.31
N PHE A 135 13.00 -15.04 -5.11
CA PHE A 135 12.77 -14.39 -6.40
C PHE A 135 12.17 -12.98 -6.28
N ILE A 136 11.86 -12.51 -5.07
CA ILE A 136 11.25 -11.19 -4.85
C ILE A 136 12.14 -10.05 -5.33
N ILE A 137 13.46 -10.26 -5.38
CA ILE A 137 14.43 -9.27 -5.87
C ILE A 137 14.30 -8.95 -7.36
N TYR A 138 13.62 -9.82 -8.13
CA TYR A 138 13.33 -9.62 -9.55
C TYR A 138 11.93 -9.02 -9.78
N ASP A 139 11.11 -8.90 -8.73
CA ASP A 139 9.78 -8.31 -8.84
C ASP A 139 9.88 -6.77 -8.85
N LEU A 140 9.46 -6.16 -9.97
CA LEU A 140 9.52 -4.71 -10.16
C LEU A 140 8.73 -3.94 -9.09
N GLY A 141 7.56 -4.45 -8.68
CA GLY A 141 6.74 -3.84 -7.63
C GLY A 141 7.47 -3.81 -6.29
N TYR A 142 8.22 -4.88 -5.97
CA TYR A 142 9.07 -4.93 -4.78
C TYR A 142 10.24 -3.95 -4.88
N ILE A 143 10.95 -3.95 -6.02
CA ILE A 143 12.11 -3.07 -6.25
C ILE A 143 11.71 -1.60 -6.07
N TYR A 144 10.66 -1.14 -6.76
CA TYR A 144 10.15 0.23 -6.60
C TYR A 144 9.77 0.52 -5.14
N SER A 145 8.99 -0.37 -4.53
CA SER A 145 8.48 -0.17 -3.17
C SER A 145 9.61 -0.11 -2.15
N TYR A 146 10.62 -0.99 -2.27
CA TYR A 146 11.77 -1.05 -1.37
C TYR A 146 12.68 0.17 -1.56
N THR A 147 13.05 0.49 -2.80
CA THR A 147 13.97 1.58 -3.12
C THR A 147 13.40 2.94 -2.70
N ILE A 148 12.13 3.22 -3.03
CA ILE A 148 11.48 4.46 -2.61
C ILE A 148 11.42 4.55 -1.07
N THR A 149 11.08 3.45 -0.39
CA THR A 149 11.03 3.43 1.09
C THR A 149 12.41 3.68 1.70
N PHE A 150 13.48 3.12 1.11
CA PHE A 150 14.84 3.33 1.56
C PHE A 150 15.22 4.82 1.54
N PHE A 151 14.97 5.52 0.45
CA PHE A 151 15.25 6.96 0.36
C PHE A 151 14.32 7.81 1.25
N LEU A 152 13.07 7.39 1.46
CA LEU A 152 12.16 8.06 2.40
C LEU A 152 12.63 7.90 3.86
N VAL A 153 13.17 6.74 4.23
CA VAL A 153 13.74 6.52 5.56
C VAL A 153 15.02 7.36 5.76
N LEU A 154 15.89 7.42 4.75
CA LEU A 154 17.05 8.32 4.76
C LEU A 154 16.64 9.78 4.94
N SER A 155 15.61 10.22 4.23
CA SER A 155 15.10 11.60 4.29
C SER A 155 14.20 11.88 5.50
N SER A 156 14.06 10.94 6.43
CA SER A 156 13.09 11.05 7.53
C SER A 156 13.32 12.25 8.45
N SER A 157 14.55 12.70 8.63
CA SER A 157 14.89 13.92 9.40
C SER A 157 14.38 15.20 8.72
N THR A 158 14.58 15.30 7.40
CA THR A 158 14.11 16.40 6.56
C THR A 158 12.60 16.46 6.52
N LEU A 159 11.95 15.28 6.36
CA LEU A 159 10.49 15.15 6.34
C LEU A 159 9.83 15.61 7.64
N LYS A 160 10.45 15.39 8.79
CA LYS A 160 9.88 15.83 10.08
C LYS A 160 9.78 17.35 10.19
N LYS A 161 10.66 18.10 9.52
CA LYS A 161 10.71 19.57 9.59
C LYS A 161 9.74 20.26 8.62
N LYS A 162 9.12 19.54 7.68
CA LYS A 162 8.25 20.10 6.64
C LYS A 162 6.80 20.20 7.09
N SER A 163 6.08 21.21 6.60
CA SER A 163 4.61 21.32 6.72
C SER A 163 3.93 20.15 5.96
N LYS A 164 2.64 19.93 6.21
CA LYS A 164 1.89 18.82 5.58
C LYS A 164 1.95 18.89 4.05
N ILE A 165 1.71 20.05 3.46
CA ILE A 165 1.73 20.25 1.99
C ILE A 165 3.14 20.05 1.44
N ASN A 166 4.15 20.71 2.03
CA ASN A 166 5.54 20.58 1.60
C ASN A 166 6.06 19.14 1.74
N LYS A 167 5.51 18.36 2.68
CA LYS A 167 5.82 16.94 2.84
C LYS A 167 5.30 16.12 1.67
N ILE A 168 4.05 16.35 1.23
CA ILE A 168 3.45 15.66 0.08
C ILE A 168 4.26 15.94 -1.18
N ILE A 169 4.56 17.22 -1.45
CA ILE A 169 5.36 17.63 -2.61
C ILE A 169 6.74 16.98 -2.56
N TYR A 170 7.42 17.04 -1.42
CA TYR A 170 8.75 16.44 -1.26
C TYR A 170 8.76 14.93 -1.47
N ILE A 171 7.77 14.22 -0.91
CA ILE A 171 7.64 12.75 -1.09
C ILE A 171 7.40 12.43 -2.56
N SER A 172 6.52 13.14 -3.25
CA SER A 172 6.24 12.90 -4.68
C SER A 172 7.47 13.15 -5.54
N LEU A 173 8.18 14.25 -5.33
CA LEU A 173 9.42 14.56 -6.05
C LEU A 173 10.51 13.53 -5.78
N LEU A 174 10.74 13.18 -4.51
CA LEU A 174 11.75 12.20 -4.13
C LEU A 174 11.42 10.82 -4.72
N SER A 175 10.16 10.39 -4.62
CA SER A 175 9.73 9.10 -5.18
C SER A 175 9.91 9.06 -6.69
N PHE A 176 9.58 10.14 -7.39
CA PHE A 176 9.80 10.26 -8.83
C PHE A 176 11.30 10.15 -9.18
N LEU A 177 12.15 10.99 -8.56
CA LEU A 177 13.60 10.99 -8.85
C LEU A 177 14.24 9.63 -8.61
N VAL A 178 13.86 8.97 -7.51
CA VAL A 178 14.36 7.64 -7.15
C VAL A 178 13.86 6.56 -8.11
N SER A 179 12.66 6.73 -8.66
CA SER A 179 12.10 5.76 -9.61
C SER A 179 12.69 5.87 -11.02
N ILE A 180 13.26 7.02 -11.41
CA ILE A 180 13.78 7.27 -12.77
C ILE A 180 14.72 6.15 -13.26
N PRO A 181 15.78 5.74 -12.55
CA PRO A 181 16.70 4.73 -13.05
C PRO A 181 16.00 3.39 -13.32
N ILE A 182 15.07 3.00 -12.43
CA ILE A 182 14.32 1.76 -12.55
C ILE A 182 13.35 1.83 -13.73
N THR A 183 12.69 2.97 -13.91
CA THR A 183 11.73 3.18 -14.98
C THR A 183 12.40 3.21 -16.35
N ILE A 184 13.54 3.93 -16.49
CA ILE A 184 14.30 3.97 -17.74
C ILE A 184 14.78 2.56 -18.12
N TYR A 185 15.33 1.82 -17.17
CA TYR A 185 15.84 0.49 -17.42
C TYR A 185 14.75 -0.50 -17.89
N ASN A 186 13.52 -0.37 -17.36
CA ASN A 186 12.45 -1.33 -17.65
C ASN A 186 11.48 -0.90 -18.76
N SER A 187 11.23 0.41 -18.89
CA SER A 187 10.16 0.91 -19.78
C SER A 187 10.68 1.83 -20.88
N TYR A 188 11.92 2.30 -20.79
CA TYR A 188 12.55 3.27 -21.72
C TYR A 188 11.77 4.60 -21.86
N GLU A 189 10.82 4.87 -20.97
CA GLU A 189 9.93 6.03 -21.00
C GLU A 189 9.93 6.73 -19.65
N ILE A 190 9.87 8.06 -19.67
CA ILE A 190 9.68 8.88 -18.46
C ILE A 190 8.53 9.83 -18.70
N ASN A 191 7.56 9.82 -17.80
CA ASN A 191 6.47 10.78 -17.81
C ASN A 191 6.60 11.76 -16.64
N ILE A 192 7.00 13.00 -16.93
CA ILE A 192 7.18 14.05 -15.92
C ILE A 192 5.83 14.46 -15.30
N ILE A 193 4.72 14.33 -16.05
CA ILE A 193 3.38 14.64 -15.59
C ILE A 193 2.99 13.75 -14.38
N SER A 194 3.60 12.59 -14.26
CA SER A 194 3.36 11.68 -13.11
C SER A 194 3.64 12.34 -11.75
N ILE A 195 4.56 13.31 -11.67
CA ILE A 195 4.82 14.07 -10.43
C ILE A 195 3.56 14.81 -10.01
N LEU A 196 2.97 15.56 -10.94
CA LEU A 196 1.77 16.37 -10.70
C LEU A 196 0.57 15.46 -10.35
N LEU A 197 0.40 14.39 -11.13
CA LEU A 197 -0.66 13.40 -10.91
C LEU A 197 -0.51 12.77 -9.51
N ASN A 198 0.67 12.40 -9.09
CA ASN A 198 0.89 11.81 -7.78
C ASN A 198 0.64 12.78 -6.62
N ILE A 199 0.97 14.06 -6.76
CA ILE A 199 0.66 15.08 -5.75
C ILE A 199 -0.85 15.19 -5.52
N ILE A 200 -1.65 15.05 -6.58
CA ILE A 200 -3.11 15.18 -6.53
C ILE A 200 -3.76 13.83 -6.19
N LEU A 201 -3.43 12.76 -6.92
CA LEU A 201 -4.13 11.48 -6.83
C LEU A 201 -3.79 10.71 -5.55
N VAL A 202 -2.55 10.78 -5.03
CA VAL A 202 -2.20 10.06 -3.79
C VAL A 202 -3.11 10.47 -2.62
N PRO A 203 -3.31 11.76 -2.32
CA PRO A 203 -4.27 12.18 -1.29
C PRO A 203 -5.72 11.78 -1.61
N ILE A 204 -6.16 11.92 -2.86
CA ILE A 204 -7.53 11.57 -3.26
C ILE A 204 -7.78 10.07 -3.03
N ILE A 205 -6.87 9.22 -3.50
CA ILE A 205 -7.02 7.77 -3.35
C ILE A 205 -6.97 7.37 -1.87
N SER A 206 -6.04 7.94 -1.09
CA SER A 206 -5.88 7.56 0.32
C SER A 206 -7.00 8.06 1.23
N ILE A 207 -7.57 9.24 0.96
CA ILE A 207 -8.54 9.89 1.85
C ILE A 207 -9.98 9.68 1.38
N ILE A 208 -10.22 9.56 0.07
CA ILE A 208 -11.57 9.47 -0.50
C ILE A 208 -11.83 8.07 -1.06
N ILE A 209 -11.05 7.63 -2.07
CA ILE A 209 -11.37 6.42 -2.82
C ILE A 209 -11.24 5.18 -1.93
N LEU A 210 -10.16 5.04 -1.17
CA LEU A 210 -9.92 3.85 -0.36
C LEU A 210 -10.94 3.69 0.80
N PRO A 211 -11.30 4.73 1.57
CA PRO A 211 -12.43 4.64 2.49
C PRO A 211 -13.76 4.33 1.80
N LEU A 212 -14.00 4.96 0.63
CA LEU A 212 -15.23 4.75 -0.12
C LEU A 212 -15.33 3.33 -0.67
N THR A 213 -14.23 2.72 -1.14
CA THR A 213 -14.22 1.32 -1.58
C THR A 213 -14.60 0.35 -0.45
N ILE A 214 -14.12 0.60 0.78
CA ILE A 214 -14.49 -0.21 1.94
C ILE A 214 -15.96 -0.01 2.30
N LEU A 215 -16.42 1.24 2.30
CA LEU A 215 -17.83 1.54 2.56
C LEU A 215 -18.75 0.92 1.50
N THR A 216 -18.39 0.97 0.22
CA THR A 216 -19.14 0.33 -0.88
C THR A 216 -19.17 -1.18 -0.72
N TYR A 217 -18.07 -1.80 -0.28
CA TYR A 217 -18.04 -3.23 0.02
C TYR A 217 -19.05 -3.63 1.13
N ILE A 218 -19.24 -2.76 2.13
CA ILE A 218 -20.20 -2.97 3.23
C ILE A 218 -21.62 -2.57 2.81
N PHE A 219 -21.74 -1.42 2.15
CA PHE A 219 -23.00 -0.80 1.72
C PHE A 219 -23.02 -0.61 0.19
N PRO A 220 -23.55 -1.60 -0.57
CA PRO A 220 -23.57 -1.57 -2.04
C PRO A 220 -24.26 -0.35 -2.66
N ILE A 221 -25.14 0.33 -1.90
CA ILE A 221 -25.82 1.54 -2.36
C ILE A 221 -24.86 2.68 -2.77
N LEU A 222 -23.63 2.67 -2.24
CA LEU A 222 -22.60 3.65 -2.54
C LEU A 222 -21.85 3.39 -3.86
N ASP A 223 -22.18 2.28 -4.57
CA ASP A 223 -21.50 1.90 -5.82
C ASP A 223 -21.57 2.99 -6.90
N SER A 224 -22.72 3.66 -7.02
CA SER A 224 -22.89 4.75 -8.00
C SER A 224 -21.94 5.93 -7.73
N ILE A 225 -21.65 6.21 -6.45
CA ILE A 225 -20.73 7.27 -6.05
C ILE A 225 -19.29 6.83 -6.31
N LEU A 226 -18.94 5.61 -5.94
CA LEU A 226 -17.60 5.08 -6.21
C LEU A 226 -17.30 5.03 -7.70
N TYR A 227 -18.28 4.62 -8.51
CA TYR A 227 -18.15 4.52 -9.97
C TYR A 227 -17.86 5.88 -10.66
N LEU A 228 -18.27 7.02 -10.07
CA LEU A 228 -17.92 8.34 -10.55
C LEU A 228 -16.43 8.69 -10.41
N PHE A 229 -15.71 8.00 -9.51
CA PHE A 229 -14.29 8.21 -9.24
C PHE A 229 -13.39 7.16 -9.88
N THR A 230 -13.96 6.18 -10.55
CA THR A 230 -13.26 5.04 -11.15
C THR A 230 -13.49 4.95 -12.67
#